data_9ebfcbb45e4451f0ce1760f3307b64fb
#
_entry.id   9ebfcbb45e4451f0ce1760f3307b64fb
#
_cell.length_a   1.000
_cell.length_b   1.000
_cell.length_c   1.000
_cell.angle_alpha   90.00
_cell.angle_beta   90.00
_cell.angle_gamma   90.00
#
_symmetry.space_group_name_H-M   'P 1'
#
loop_
_entity.id
_entity.type
_entity.pdbx_description
1 polymer ?
#
loop_
_entity_poly.entity_id
_entity_poly.type
_entity_poly.pdbx_seq_one_letter_code
_entity_poly.pdbx_strand_id
1 'polypeptide(L)'
;PYKQIGFAPYGTDMWTEYWFPYHGTEGAADVTLKGVVNLKETESGTEIAVSPLRRESVVLQVYDKSGRVIAERRADWSPGKPFRMEVRVSPDSLGRVMASGVELWTGRDKTLSRPMVAPGDFNWETAYGQWVRGQYLVWLRNYADAEPFARKSIGYDPCYVPGLNLMSALLLNRNDCQGAFDCSMRALAVDTYDAEANYLMGCAAMRLGRTDDAIDGFEVAALTNEYRSAACT
;
A
#
# COMPACT_ATOMS: atom_id res chain seq x y z
N PRO A 1 6.31 0.25 -0.51
CA PRO A 1 5.65 0.59 0.75
C PRO A 1 4.45 -0.32 0.94
N TYR A 2 4.47 -1.12 2.01
CA TYR A 2 3.36 -2.02 2.34
C TYR A 2 2.20 -1.20 2.89
N LYS A 3 1.05 -1.27 2.22
CA LYS A 3 -0.19 -0.76 2.78
C LYS A 3 -0.67 -1.76 3.82
N GLN A 4 -0.58 -1.40 5.08
CA GLN A 4 -1.23 -2.17 6.14
C GLN A 4 -2.73 -1.86 6.07
N ILE A 5 -3.53 -2.86 5.81
CA ILE A 5 -4.99 -2.79 5.84
C ILE A 5 -5.40 -3.68 7.01
N GLY A 6 -6.15 -3.10 7.94
CA GLY A 6 -6.73 -3.88 9.03
C GLY A 6 -7.77 -4.86 8.49
N PHE A 7 -7.79 -6.06 9.05
CA PHE A 7 -8.88 -7.02 8.78
C PHE A 7 -10.12 -6.60 9.55
N ALA A 8 -11.28 -6.61 8.87
CA ALA A 8 -12.55 -6.53 9.55
C ALA A 8 -12.73 -7.75 10.48
N PRO A 9 -13.47 -7.63 11.59
CA PRO A 9 -13.83 -8.79 12.40
C PRO A 9 -14.44 -9.89 11.52
N TYR A 10 -13.98 -11.14 11.70
CA TYR A 10 -14.35 -12.29 10.87
C TYR A 10 -13.93 -12.21 9.39
N GLY A 11 -13.13 -11.23 9.00
CA GLY A 11 -12.55 -11.15 7.66
C GLY A 11 -11.53 -12.28 7.46
N THR A 12 -11.54 -12.87 6.27
CA THR A 12 -10.54 -13.86 5.84
C THR A 12 -9.94 -13.37 4.53
N ASP A 13 -8.61 -13.47 4.42
CA ASP A 13 -7.91 -13.23 3.18
C ASP A 13 -7.08 -14.46 2.80
N MET A 14 -6.99 -14.75 1.52
CA MET A 14 -6.19 -15.84 0.99
C MET A 14 -5.41 -15.37 -0.22
N TRP A 15 -4.12 -15.65 -0.23
CA TRP A 15 -3.26 -15.35 -1.36
C TRP A 15 -2.31 -16.51 -1.62
N THR A 16 -1.79 -16.58 -2.85
CA THR A 16 -0.78 -17.55 -3.24
C THR A 16 0.46 -16.81 -3.71
N GLU A 17 1.60 -17.17 -3.17
CA GLU A 17 2.90 -16.65 -3.58
C GLU A 17 3.69 -17.73 -4.30
N TYR A 18 4.45 -17.33 -5.33
CA TYR A 18 5.33 -18.21 -6.08
C TYR A 18 6.75 -17.67 -5.99
N TRP A 19 7.67 -18.48 -5.48
CA TRP A 19 9.07 -18.16 -5.34
C TRP A 19 9.89 -19.02 -6.29
N PHE A 20 10.66 -18.39 -7.16
CA PHE A 20 11.52 -19.10 -8.11
C PHE A 20 12.74 -18.26 -8.50
N PRO A 21 13.92 -18.89 -8.75
CA PRO A 21 15.08 -18.22 -9.31
C PRO A 21 14.90 -18.01 -10.81
N TYR A 22 15.43 -16.91 -11.34
CA TYR A 22 15.55 -16.68 -12.78
C TYR A 22 16.92 -16.09 -13.12
N HIS A 23 17.36 -16.23 -14.35
CA HIS A 23 18.63 -15.68 -14.80
C HIS A 23 18.65 -15.46 -16.31
N GLY A 24 19.66 -14.70 -16.79
CA GLY A 24 19.94 -14.53 -18.20
C GLY A 24 18.96 -13.65 -18.99
N THR A 25 18.07 -12.92 -18.33
CA THR A 25 17.14 -11.97 -18.97
C THR A 25 17.60 -10.51 -18.79
N GLU A 26 18.61 -10.26 -17.95
CA GLU A 26 19.17 -8.93 -17.65
C GLU A 26 18.12 -7.95 -17.10
N GLY A 27 17.05 -8.47 -16.51
CA GLY A 27 15.94 -7.74 -15.93
C GLY A 27 14.65 -8.54 -16.02
N ALA A 28 13.55 -7.94 -15.55
CA ALA A 28 12.21 -8.49 -15.61
C ALA A 28 11.22 -7.38 -15.98
N ALA A 29 10.74 -7.41 -17.22
CA ALA A 29 9.65 -6.53 -17.65
C ALA A 29 8.30 -7.09 -17.19
N ASP A 30 8.18 -8.42 -17.12
CA ASP A 30 7.00 -9.11 -16.64
C ASP A 30 7.31 -10.51 -16.11
N VAL A 31 6.44 -11.03 -15.25
CA VAL A 31 6.59 -12.33 -14.59
C VAL A 31 5.28 -13.11 -14.66
N THR A 32 5.36 -14.35 -15.14
CA THR A 32 4.23 -15.28 -15.21
C THR A 32 4.64 -16.66 -14.72
N LEU A 33 3.69 -17.57 -14.53
CA LEU A 33 4.00 -18.98 -14.19
C LEU A 33 4.67 -19.76 -15.35
N LYS A 34 4.79 -19.17 -16.54
CA LYS A 34 5.52 -19.72 -17.68
C LYS A 34 7.01 -19.32 -17.63
N GLY A 35 7.29 -18.10 -17.19
CA GLY A 35 8.65 -17.56 -17.18
C GLY A 35 8.71 -16.09 -16.83
N VAL A 36 9.93 -15.62 -16.64
CA VAL A 36 10.27 -14.21 -16.55
C VAL A 36 10.67 -13.71 -17.92
N VAL A 37 10.07 -12.63 -18.38
CA VAL A 37 10.39 -12.01 -19.66
C VAL A 37 10.98 -10.62 -19.45
N ASN A 38 11.98 -10.29 -20.26
CA ASN A 38 12.51 -8.94 -20.36
C ASN A 38 12.60 -8.52 -21.84
N LEU A 39 12.42 -7.22 -22.07
CA LEU A 39 12.56 -6.58 -23.36
C LEU A 39 13.67 -5.55 -23.27
N LYS A 40 14.63 -5.65 -24.17
CA LYS A 40 15.78 -4.75 -24.23
C LYS A 40 15.86 -4.14 -25.62
N GLU A 41 15.95 -2.83 -25.69
CA GLU A 41 16.23 -2.14 -26.94
C GLU A 41 17.65 -2.43 -27.42
N THR A 42 17.80 -2.72 -28.71
CA THR A 42 19.06 -2.97 -29.40
C THR A 42 19.19 -2.04 -30.60
N GLU A 43 20.37 -1.94 -31.21
CA GLU A 43 20.58 -1.15 -32.41
C GLU A 43 19.69 -1.60 -33.60
N SER A 44 19.28 -2.88 -33.62
CA SER A 44 18.49 -3.49 -34.68
C SER A 44 17.01 -3.65 -34.38
N GLY A 45 16.58 -3.34 -33.14
CA GLY A 45 15.20 -3.47 -32.71
C GLY A 45 15.02 -3.81 -31.23
N THR A 46 14.33 -4.90 -30.91
CA THR A 46 14.09 -5.35 -29.54
C THR A 46 14.54 -6.80 -29.35
N GLU A 47 15.40 -7.03 -28.40
CA GLU A 47 15.67 -8.38 -27.87
C GLU A 47 14.60 -8.73 -26.85
N ILE A 48 13.98 -9.90 -27.03
CA ILE A 48 13.05 -10.52 -26.09
C ILE A 48 13.78 -11.70 -25.46
N ALA A 49 14.07 -11.58 -24.15
CA ALA A 49 14.70 -12.62 -23.37
C ALA A 49 13.67 -13.25 -22.42
N VAL A 50 13.64 -14.59 -22.36
CA VAL A 50 12.74 -15.34 -21.49
C VAL A 50 13.56 -16.31 -20.64
N SER A 51 13.36 -16.29 -19.31
CA SER A 51 13.85 -17.33 -18.40
C SER A 51 12.69 -18.28 -18.10
N PRO A 52 12.63 -19.48 -18.75
CA PRO A 52 11.52 -20.40 -18.58
C PRO A 52 11.51 -21.03 -17.17
N LEU A 53 10.30 -21.24 -16.62
CA LEU A 53 10.11 -21.93 -15.34
C LEU A 53 9.74 -23.39 -15.49
N ARG A 54 9.38 -23.83 -16.69
CA ARG A 54 8.97 -25.22 -16.99
C ARG A 54 9.66 -25.73 -18.23
N ARG A 55 9.79 -27.07 -18.31
CA ARG A 55 10.24 -27.73 -19.53
C ARG A 55 9.03 -27.98 -20.42
N GLU A 56 8.96 -27.28 -21.56
CA GLU A 56 7.88 -27.40 -22.52
C GLU A 56 8.29 -26.90 -23.92
N SER A 57 7.65 -27.43 -24.95
CA SER A 57 7.76 -26.89 -26.32
C SER A 57 6.71 -25.80 -26.49
N VAL A 58 7.14 -24.62 -26.87
CA VAL A 58 6.27 -23.44 -27.00
C VAL A 58 6.35 -22.84 -28.41
N VAL A 59 5.28 -22.19 -28.79
CA VAL A 59 5.26 -21.24 -29.90
C VAL A 59 5.22 -19.85 -29.31
N LEU A 60 6.35 -19.12 -29.43
CA LEU A 60 6.42 -17.72 -29.01
C LEU A 60 5.93 -16.84 -30.16
N GLN A 61 4.96 -15.99 -29.87
CA GLN A 61 4.38 -15.04 -30.82
C GLN A 61 4.51 -13.62 -30.28
N VAL A 62 4.96 -12.72 -31.13
CA VAL A 62 5.10 -11.30 -30.84
C VAL A 62 4.12 -10.52 -31.66
N TYR A 63 3.36 -9.65 -31.02
CA TYR A 63 2.31 -8.84 -31.63
C TYR A 63 2.66 -7.35 -31.55
N ASP A 64 2.32 -6.61 -32.57
CA ASP A 64 2.35 -5.15 -32.54
C ASP A 64 1.11 -4.58 -31.78
N LYS A 65 1.09 -3.25 -31.60
CA LYS A 65 -0.03 -2.54 -30.94
C LYS A 65 -1.37 -2.68 -31.70
N SER A 66 -1.35 -3.03 -32.98
CA SER A 66 -2.56 -3.28 -33.78
C SER A 66 -3.10 -4.71 -33.61
N GLY A 67 -2.37 -5.58 -32.90
CA GLY A 67 -2.71 -6.99 -32.69
C GLY A 67 -2.26 -7.92 -33.82
N ARG A 68 -1.42 -7.45 -34.74
CA ARG A 68 -0.86 -8.28 -35.83
C ARG A 68 0.38 -9.01 -35.32
N VAL A 69 0.52 -10.29 -35.68
CA VAL A 69 1.74 -11.07 -35.42
C VAL A 69 2.87 -10.53 -36.30
N ILE A 70 3.97 -10.09 -35.66
CA ILE A 70 5.17 -9.57 -36.33
C ILE A 70 6.34 -10.54 -36.28
N ALA A 71 6.32 -11.49 -35.35
CA ALA A 71 7.29 -12.57 -35.28
C ALA A 71 6.67 -13.80 -34.60
N GLU A 72 7.09 -15.00 -35.06
CA GLU A 72 6.73 -16.28 -34.47
C GLU A 72 7.94 -17.19 -34.45
N ARG A 73 8.16 -17.91 -33.33
CA ARG A 73 9.26 -18.86 -33.20
C ARG A 73 8.89 -20.03 -32.28
N ARG A 74 9.15 -21.25 -32.74
CA ARG A 74 9.10 -22.44 -31.89
C ARG A 74 10.39 -22.57 -31.08
N ALA A 75 10.26 -22.97 -29.82
CA ALA A 75 11.38 -23.20 -28.94
C ALA A 75 11.06 -24.30 -27.91
N ASP A 76 12.07 -25.08 -27.57
CA ASP A 76 12.03 -26.04 -26.47
C ASP A 76 12.61 -25.36 -25.23
N TRP A 77 11.74 -25.02 -24.31
CA TRP A 77 12.10 -24.36 -23.07
C TRP A 77 12.53 -25.33 -22.00
N SER A 78 13.50 -24.92 -21.19
CA SER A 78 13.94 -25.66 -20.02
C SER A 78 14.36 -24.67 -18.92
N PRO A 79 14.01 -24.88 -17.66
CA PRO A 79 14.54 -24.09 -16.56
C PRO A 79 16.07 -24.04 -16.59
N GLY A 80 16.61 -22.87 -16.29
CA GLY A 80 18.06 -22.68 -16.32
C GLY A 80 18.66 -22.47 -17.72
N LYS A 81 17.85 -22.46 -18.79
CA LYS A 81 18.28 -22.14 -20.17
C LYS A 81 17.49 -20.98 -20.73
N PRO A 82 18.01 -19.74 -20.62
CA PRO A 82 17.31 -18.57 -21.16
C PRO A 82 17.14 -18.70 -22.67
N PHE A 83 15.95 -18.33 -23.14
CA PHE A 83 15.64 -18.20 -24.55
C PHE A 83 15.74 -16.74 -24.96
N ARG A 84 16.28 -16.48 -26.15
CA ARG A 84 16.39 -15.12 -26.72
C ARG A 84 15.92 -15.09 -28.16
N MET A 85 15.23 -14.03 -28.52
CA MET A 85 14.91 -13.71 -29.90
C MET A 85 14.94 -12.21 -30.13
N GLU A 86 15.27 -11.80 -31.33
CA GLU A 86 15.30 -10.40 -31.74
C GLU A 86 14.17 -10.13 -32.75
N VAL A 87 13.51 -8.99 -32.61
CA VAL A 87 12.50 -8.47 -33.53
C VAL A 87 12.88 -7.07 -33.98
N ARG A 88 12.75 -6.78 -35.29
CA ARG A 88 13.19 -5.52 -35.90
C ARG A 88 12.18 -4.39 -35.72
N VAL A 89 11.74 -4.18 -34.49
CA VAL A 89 10.84 -3.09 -34.10
C VAL A 89 11.25 -2.54 -32.74
N SER A 90 11.03 -1.27 -32.50
CA SER A 90 11.26 -0.65 -31.18
C SER A 90 10.34 -1.28 -30.12
N PRO A 91 10.77 -1.34 -28.84
CA PRO A 91 9.92 -1.80 -27.73
C PRO A 91 8.57 -1.08 -27.66
N ASP A 92 8.55 0.21 -27.98
CA ASP A 92 7.34 1.04 -27.99
C ASP A 92 6.31 0.62 -29.04
N SER A 93 6.72 -0.12 -30.06
CA SER A 93 5.82 -0.62 -31.11
C SER A 93 5.21 -1.98 -30.77
N LEU A 94 5.71 -2.64 -29.72
CA LEU A 94 5.22 -3.93 -29.27
C LEU A 94 3.91 -3.79 -28.50
N GLY A 95 2.97 -4.68 -28.78
CA GLY A 95 1.69 -4.77 -28.09
C GLY A 95 1.67 -5.86 -27.02
N ARG A 96 2.14 -7.06 -27.37
CA ARG A 96 2.17 -8.21 -26.44
C ARG A 96 3.12 -9.32 -26.93
N VAL A 97 3.55 -10.15 -25.99
CA VAL A 97 4.30 -11.38 -26.23
C VAL A 97 3.53 -12.55 -25.65
N MET A 98 3.29 -13.58 -26.47
CA MET A 98 2.51 -14.77 -26.09
C MET A 98 3.39 -16.03 -26.20
N ALA A 99 3.19 -16.98 -25.31
CA ALA A 99 3.79 -18.32 -25.39
C ALA A 99 2.69 -19.39 -25.36
N SER A 100 2.43 -20.03 -26.51
CA SER A 100 1.40 -21.06 -26.65
C SER A 100 0.05 -20.65 -26.05
N GLY A 101 -0.43 -19.45 -26.40
CA GLY A 101 -1.72 -18.91 -25.95
C GLY A 101 -1.72 -18.23 -24.56
N VAL A 102 -0.60 -18.25 -23.83
CA VAL A 102 -0.45 -17.54 -22.55
C VAL A 102 0.29 -16.23 -22.78
N GLU A 103 -0.26 -15.13 -22.29
CA GLU A 103 0.39 -13.82 -22.33
C GLU A 103 1.58 -13.81 -21.36
N LEU A 104 2.78 -13.55 -21.89
CA LEU A 104 4.01 -13.38 -21.12
C LEU A 104 4.23 -11.92 -20.76
N TRP A 105 3.91 -11.02 -21.68
CA TRP A 105 4.09 -9.59 -21.53
C TRP A 105 3.07 -8.83 -22.36
N THR A 106 2.67 -7.70 -21.87
CA THR A 106 1.82 -6.74 -22.58
C THR A 106 2.31 -5.32 -22.36
N GLY A 107 2.28 -4.50 -23.42
CA GLY A 107 2.55 -3.06 -23.34
C GLY A 107 1.45 -2.24 -22.67
N ARG A 108 0.37 -2.88 -22.18
CA ARG A 108 -0.66 -2.19 -21.40
C ARG A 108 -0.14 -1.87 -20.01
N ASP A 109 -0.55 -0.72 -19.49
CA ASP A 109 -0.31 -0.39 -18.11
C ASP A 109 -0.96 -1.46 -17.20
N LYS A 110 -0.14 -2.12 -16.40
CA LYS A 110 -0.55 -3.12 -15.40
C LYS A 110 -0.66 -2.49 -14.02
N THR A 111 -0.98 -1.23 -13.91
CA THR A 111 -1.24 -0.61 -12.62
C THR A 111 -2.27 -1.44 -11.87
N LEU A 112 -1.86 -2.01 -10.75
CA LEU A 112 -2.76 -2.79 -9.91
C LEU A 112 -3.88 -1.88 -9.41
N SER A 113 -5.06 -2.03 -9.99
CA SER A 113 -6.28 -1.46 -9.44
C SER A 113 -6.54 -2.12 -8.09
N ARG A 114 -6.21 -1.41 -7.03
CA ARG A 114 -6.59 -1.86 -5.69
C ARG A 114 -7.99 -1.35 -5.39
N PRO A 115 -8.86 -2.18 -4.80
CA PRO A 115 -10.26 -1.79 -4.50
C PRO A 115 -10.39 -0.71 -3.41
N MET A 116 -9.28 -0.08 -2.99
CA MET A 116 -9.23 0.94 -1.95
C MET A 116 -8.80 2.31 -2.49
N VAL A 117 -9.18 2.61 -3.71
CA VAL A 117 -9.15 4.00 -4.20
C VAL A 117 -10.46 4.64 -3.77
N ALA A 118 -10.38 5.83 -3.16
CA ALA A 118 -11.58 6.60 -2.86
C ALA A 118 -12.39 6.83 -4.14
N PRO A 119 -13.73 6.84 -4.06
CA PRO A 119 -14.58 7.21 -5.18
C PRO A 119 -14.09 8.50 -5.83
N GLY A 120 -14.21 8.62 -7.16
CA GLY A 120 -13.69 9.78 -7.88
C GLY A 120 -14.34 11.13 -7.48
N ASP A 121 -15.53 11.06 -6.89
CA ASP A 121 -16.31 12.18 -6.36
C ASP A 121 -16.10 12.41 -4.84
N PHE A 122 -15.18 11.65 -4.20
CA PHE A 122 -14.94 11.80 -2.78
C PHE A 122 -14.34 13.18 -2.46
N ASN A 123 -15.04 13.94 -1.61
CA ASN A 123 -14.56 15.24 -1.19
C ASN A 123 -13.49 15.12 -0.08
N TRP A 124 -12.25 15.32 -0.48
CA TRP A 124 -11.10 15.30 0.43
C TRP A 124 -10.99 16.56 1.30
N GLU A 125 -11.59 17.67 0.89
CA GLU A 125 -11.52 18.97 1.59
C GLU A 125 -12.62 19.06 2.66
N THR A 126 -12.61 18.10 3.58
CA THR A 126 -13.48 17.98 4.75
C THR A 126 -12.67 17.54 5.95
N ALA A 127 -13.20 17.70 7.18
CA ALA A 127 -12.56 17.18 8.38
C ALA A 127 -12.28 15.67 8.27
N TYR A 128 -13.27 14.90 7.81
CA TYR A 128 -13.14 13.46 7.58
C TYR A 128 -12.09 13.14 6.50
N GLY A 129 -12.14 13.80 5.35
CA GLY A 129 -11.21 13.55 4.25
C GLY A 129 -9.75 13.81 4.64
N GLN A 130 -9.49 14.88 5.36
CA GLN A 130 -8.16 15.20 5.85
C GLN A 130 -7.71 14.22 6.95
N TRP A 131 -8.60 13.83 7.86
CA TRP A 131 -8.30 12.81 8.86
C TRP A 131 -7.91 11.48 8.20
N VAL A 132 -8.66 11.00 7.20
CA VAL A 132 -8.34 9.76 6.46
C VAL A 132 -6.94 9.81 5.86
N ARG A 133 -6.55 10.95 5.24
CA ARG A 133 -5.19 11.14 4.71
C ARG A 133 -4.12 11.07 5.81
N GLY A 134 -4.35 11.77 6.91
CA GLY A 134 -3.44 11.77 8.05
C GLY A 134 -3.31 10.38 8.68
N GLN A 135 -4.42 9.72 8.92
CA GLN A 135 -4.47 8.36 9.46
C GLN A 135 -3.73 7.34 8.56
N TYR A 136 -3.90 7.46 7.25
CA TYR A 136 -3.17 6.63 6.30
C TYR A 136 -1.65 6.80 6.41
N LEU A 137 -1.16 8.03 6.58
CA LEU A 137 0.25 8.32 6.76
C LEU A 137 0.79 7.79 8.10
N VAL A 138 -0.03 7.83 9.16
CA VAL A 138 0.32 7.21 10.46
C VAL A 138 0.48 5.70 10.31
N TRP A 139 -0.38 5.03 9.58
CA TRP A 139 -0.22 3.59 9.29
C TRP A 139 1.05 3.28 8.49
N LEU A 140 1.49 4.20 7.65
CA LEU A 140 2.78 4.12 6.97
C LEU A 140 3.97 4.55 7.84
N ARG A 141 3.73 4.91 9.11
CA ARG A 141 4.72 5.45 10.06
C ARG A 141 5.37 6.76 9.58
N ASN A 142 4.70 7.47 8.69
CA ASN A 142 5.13 8.77 8.20
C ASN A 142 4.44 9.89 9.01
N TYR A 143 4.85 10.03 10.25
CA TYR A 143 4.22 10.94 11.23
C TYR A 143 4.39 12.41 10.87
N ALA A 144 5.54 12.78 10.29
CA ALA A 144 5.82 14.17 9.91
C ALA A 144 4.85 14.68 8.85
N ASP A 145 4.60 13.87 7.82
CA ASP A 145 3.67 14.23 6.76
C ASP A 145 2.20 14.08 7.17
N ALA A 146 1.90 13.31 8.23
CA ALA A 146 0.54 13.16 8.76
C ALA A 146 0.05 14.43 9.49
N GLU A 147 0.94 15.14 10.19
CA GLU A 147 0.56 16.28 11.03
C GLU A 147 -0.16 17.41 10.27
N PRO A 148 0.28 17.86 9.07
CA PRO A 148 -0.45 18.85 8.29
C PRO A 148 -1.91 18.47 7.99
N PHE A 149 -2.17 17.19 7.77
CA PHE A 149 -3.53 16.69 7.53
C PHE A 149 -4.38 16.66 8.80
N ALA A 150 -3.80 16.26 9.94
CA ALA A 150 -4.48 16.36 11.22
C ALA A 150 -4.86 17.81 11.56
N ARG A 151 -3.94 18.78 11.35
CA ARG A 151 -4.20 20.21 11.51
C ARG A 151 -5.32 20.73 10.59
N LYS A 152 -5.32 20.31 9.32
CA LYS A 152 -6.39 20.67 8.38
C LYS A 152 -7.72 20.07 8.80
N SER A 153 -7.75 18.82 9.27
CA SER A 153 -8.96 18.16 9.76
C SER A 153 -9.63 18.96 10.86
N ILE A 154 -8.91 19.33 11.92
CA ILE A 154 -9.42 20.19 13.01
C ILE A 154 -9.63 21.64 12.59
N GLY A 155 -9.04 22.08 11.48
CA GLY A 155 -9.30 23.39 10.88
C GLY A 155 -10.64 23.45 10.17
N TYR A 156 -11.08 22.34 9.54
CA TYR A 156 -12.42 22.23 8.94
C TYR A 156 -13.52 22.07 10.00
N ASP A 157 -13.24 21.28 11.03
CA ASP A 157 -14.15 21.08 12.18
C ASP A 157 -13.33 20.99 13.48
N PRO A 158 -13.33 22.07 14.29
CA PRO A 158 -12.61 22.11 15.56
C PRO A 158 -13.09 21.10 16.62
N CYS A 159 -14.30 20.53 16.43
CA CYS A 159 -14.91 19.54 17.31
C CYS A 159 -14.85 18.11 16.74
N TYR A 160 -14.14 17.89 15.62
CA TYR A 160 -14.02 16.58 15.02
C TYR A 160 -13.12 15.67 15.86
N VAL A 161 -13.73 14.81 16.69
CA VAL A 161 -13.06 13.95 17.67
C VAL A 161 -11.94 13.09 17.03
N PRO A 162 -12.16 12.37 15.89
CA PRO A 162 -11.08 11.59 15.29
C PRO A 162 -9.88 12.44 14.83
N GLY A 163 -10.12 13.67 14.40
CA GLY A 163 -9.04 14.61 14.03
C GLY A 163 -8.24 15.09 15.23
N LEU A 164 -8.92 15.34 16.36
CA LEU A 164 -8.31 15.72 17.63
C LEU A 164 -7.47 14.56 18.20
N ASN A 165 -7.99 13.33 18.15
CA ASN A 165 -7.28 12.13 18.58
C ASN A 165 -6.02 11.89 17.73
N LEU A 166 -6.14 11.99 16.41
CA LEU A 166 -5.00 11.89 15.51
C LEU A 166 -3.93 12.94 15.84
N MET A 167 -4.33 14.19 16.08
CA MET A 167 -3.41 15.25 16.45
C MET A 167 -2.73 14.97 17.82
N SER A 168 -3.50 14.54 18.83
CA SER A 168 -2.97 14.15 20.12
C SER A 168 -1.93 13.03 20.02
N ALA A 169 -2.23 11.97 19.26
CA ALA A 169 -1.30 10.86 19.03
C ALA A 169 0.02 11.32 18.36
N LEU A 170 -0.07 12.21 17.37
CA LEU A 170 1.10 12.77 16.71
C LEU A 170 1.95 13.66 17.65
N LEU A 171 1.30 14.43 18.50
CA LEU A 171 1.96 15.26 19.51
C LEU A 171 2.67 14.40 20.57
N LEU A 172 2.05 13.31 21.03
CA LEU A 172 2.68 12.33 21.92
C LEU A 172 3.91 11.69 21.26
N ASN A 173 3.82 11.35 19.99
CA ASN A 173 4.92 10.74 19.24
C ASN A 173 6.17 11.65 19.21
N ARG A 174 5.99 12.95 19.07
CA ARG A 174 7.09 13.93 19.13
C ARG A 174 7.39 14.46 20.52
N ASN A 175 6.78 13.89 21.55
CA ASN A 175 6.99 14.24 22.96
C ASN A 175 6.44 15.62 23.38
N ASP A 176 5.50 16.16 22.65
CA ASP A 176 4.72 17.36 23.03
C ASP A 176 3.52 16.93 23.89
N CYS A 177 3.81 16.58 25.15
CA CYS A 177 2.80 16.00 26.04
C CYS A 177 1.71 17.02 26.44
N GLN A 178 2.06 18.31 26.57
CA GLN A 178 1.06 19.33 26.91
C GLN A 178 0.09 19.55 25.75
N GLY A 179 0.60 19.69 24.52
CA GLY A 179 -0.24 19.82 23.34
C GLY A 179 -1.14 18.61 23.12
N ALA A 180 -0.64 17.40 23.39
CA ALA A 180 -1.42 16.18 23.31
C ALA A 180 -2.56 16.15 24.35
N PHE A 181 -2.25 16.52 25.61
CA PHE A 181 -3.23 16.63 26.68
C PHE A 181 -4.35 17.61 26.28
N ASP A 182 -3.99 18.79 25.80
CA ASP A 182 -4.95 19.84 25.40
C ASP A 182 -5.85 19.36 24.24
N CYS A 183 -5.29 18.65 23.24
CA CYS A 183 -6.07 18.08 22.15
C CYS A 183 -7.06 17.00 22.64
N SER A 184 -6.60 16.11 23.51
CA SER A 184 -7.46 15.08 24.10
C SER A 184 -8.55 15.66 24.96
N MET A 185 -8.27 16.67 25.78
CA MET A 185 -9.30 17.37 26.57
C MET A 185 -10.37 18.05 25.70
N ARG A 186 -9.97 18.58 24.52
CA ARG A 186 -10.93 19.12 23.56
C ARG A 186 -11.80 18.01 22.96
N ALA A 187 -11.26 16.83 22.66
CA ALA A 187 -12.02 15.68 22.19
C ALA A 187 -13.02 15.22 23.28
N LEU A 188 -12.59 15.12 24.51
CA LEU A 188 -13.42 14.73 25.66
C LEU A 188 -14.51 15.75 26.01
N ALA A 189 -14.32 17.02 25.67
CA ALA A 189 -15.38 18.04 25.79
C ALA A 189 -16.53 17.79 24.78
N VAL A 190 -16.27 17.06 23.70
CA VAL A 190 -17.30 16.66 22.69
C VAL A 190 -17.88 15.29 23.05
N ASP A 191 -17.02 14.32 23.29
CA ASP A 191 -17.40 12.96 23.71
C ASP A 191 -16.55 12.53 24.91
N THR A 192 -17.14 12.64 26.10
CA THR A 192 -16.48 12.32 27.37
C THR A 192 -16.06 10.85 27.48
N TYR A 193 -16.75 9.96 26.78
CA TYR A 193 -16.49 8.52 26.83
C TYR A 193 -15.73 7.99 25.59
N ASP A 194 -15.22 8.87 24.72
CA ASP A 194 -14.34 8.43 23.63
C ASP A 194 -13.10 7.74 24.19
N ALA A 195 -12.97 6.44 23.88
CA ALA A 195 -11.94 5.61 24.48
C ALA A 195 -10.52 5.99 24.04
N GLU A 196 -10.34 6.40 22.78
CA GLU A 196 -9.07 6.83 22.25
C GLU A 196 -8.62 8.15 22.90
N ALA A 197 -9.53 9.12 23.02
CA ALA A 197 -9.23 10.40 23.67
C ALA A 197 -8.84 10.22 25.14
N ASN A 198 -9.58 9.38 25.88
CA ASN A 198 -9.26 9.05 27.28
C ASN A 198 -7.89 8.37 27.41
N TYR A 199 -7.59 7.41 26.54
CA TYR A 199 -6.30 6.74 26.52
C TYR A 199 -5.14 7.70 26.21
N LEU A 200 -5.28 8.53 25.18
CA LEU A 200 -4.27 9.51 24.79
C LEU A 200 -4.07 10.59 25.89
N MET A 201 -5.16 11.02 26.52
CA MET A 201 -5.12 11.93 27.66
C MET A 201 -4.37 11.30 28.84
N GLY A 202 -4.66 10.05 29.17
CA GLY A 202 -3.96 9.31 30.21
C GLY A 202 -2.46 9.19 29.92
N CYS A 203 -2.07 8.86 28.69
CA CYS A 203 -0.66 8.80 28.26
C CYS A 203 0.04 10.18 28.40
N ALA A 204 -0.62 11.25 28.02
CA ALA A 204 -0.08 12.60 28.13
C ALA A 204 0.05 13.04 29.58
N ALA A 205 -1.00 12.82 30.38
CA ALA A 205 -1.05 13.12 31.81
C ALA A 205 0.07 12.39 32.60
N MET A 206 0.27 11.10 32.33
CA MET A 206 1.35 10.32 32.95
C MET A 206 2.72 10.93 32.68
N ARG A 207 3.00 11.33 31.43
CA ARG A 207 4.28 11.97 31.06
C ARG A 207 4.45 13.38 31.67
N LEU A 208 3.35 14.04 31.98
CA LEU A 208 3.32 15.35 32.66
C LEU A 208 3.39 15.24 34.18
N GLY A 209 3.40 14.03 34.77
CA GLY A 209 3.35 13.79 36.20
C GLY A 209 1.98 14.03 36.82
N ARG A 210 0.92 14.08 36.05
CA ARG A 210 -0.48 14.28 36.45
C ARG A 210 -1.14 12.92 36.70
N THR A 211 -0.78 12.27 37.77
CA THR A 211 -1.13 10.86 38.06
C THR A 211 -2.62 10.63 38.16
N ASP A 212 -3.37 11.52 38.79
CA ASP A 212 -4.81 11.36 38.98
C ASP A 212 -5.55 11.45 37.64
N ASP A 213 -5.21 12.42 36.83
CA ASP A 213 -5.78 12.54 35.44
C ASP A 213 -5.42 11.33 34.56
N ALA A 214 -4.23 10.75 34.75
CA ALA A 214 -3.82 9.58 34.01
C ALA A 214 -4.65 8.35 34.39
N ILE A 215 -4.90 8.14 35.70
CA ILE A 215 -5.73 7.04 36.20
C ILE A 215 -7.15 7.19 35.68
N ASP A 216 -7.76 8.36 35.82
CA ASP A 216 -9.11 8.63 35.35
C ASP A 216 -9.26 8.32 33.84
N GLY A 217 -8.32 8.78 33.03
CA GLY A 217 -8.33 8.52 31.60
C GLY A 217 -8.20 7.03 31.25
N PHE A 218 -7.29 6.32 31.90
CA PHE A 218 -7.11 4.89 31.64
C PHE A 218 -8.31 4.06 32.14
N GLU A 219 -8.92 4.41 33.27
CA GLU A 219 -10.12 3.72 33.75
C GLU A 219 -11.28 3.83 32.74
N VAL A 220 -11.52 5.03 32.19
CA VAL A 220 -12.55 5.21 31.16
C VAL A 220 -12.19 4.48 29.87
N ALA A 221 -10.95 4.58 29.40
CA ALA A 221 -10.49 3.87 28.18
C ALA A 221 -10.63 2.36 28.34
N ALA A 222 -10.38 1.79 29.52
CA ALA A 222 -10.49 0.36 29.81
C ALA A 222 -11.94 -0.20 29.73
N LEU A 223 -12.96 0.65 29.70
CA LEU A 223 -14.34 0.23 29.50
C LEU A 223 -14.56 -0.38 28.09
N THR A 224 -13.75 -0.02 27.11
CA THR A 224 -13.79 -0.60 25.78
C THR A 224 -12.80 -1.74 25.62
N ASN A 225 -13.19 -2.78 24.87
CA ASN A 225 -12.32 -3.94 24.65
C ASN A 225 -11.04 -3.59 23.89
N GLU A 226 -11.10 -2.58 23.04
CA GLU A 226 -9.97 -2.14 22.19
C GLU A 226 -8.82 -1.57 23.02
N TYR A 227 -9.14 -0.76 24.04
CA TYR A 227 -8.15 -0.08 24.86
C TYR A 227 -7.88 -0.76 26.21
N ARG A 228 -8.70 -1.74 26.61
CA ARG A 228 -8.61 -2.39 27.93
C ARG A 228 -7.21 -2.91 28.25
N SER A 229 -6.61 -3.64 27.33
CA SER A 229 -5.27 -4.21 27.57
C SER A 229 -4.21 -3.13 27.72
N ALA A 230 -4.24 -2.12 26.86
CA ALA A 230 -3.26 -1.02 26.87
C ALA A 230 -3.43 -0.08 28.08
N ALA A 231 -4.66 0.12 28.54
CA ALA A 231 -4.96 1.01 29.67
C ALA A 231 -4.70 0.37 31.04
N CYS A 232 -4.67 -0.97 31.12
CA CYS A 232 -4.39 -1.71 32.37
C CYS A 232 -2.90 -2.10 32.54
N THR A 233 -2.01 -1.71 31.63
CA THR A 233 -0.58 -2.06 31.68
C THR A 233 0.23 -0.91 32.21
#